data_944a8af5d950029ffb58a46ce4bc760b
#
_entry.id   944a8af5d950029ffb58a46ce4bc760b
#
_cell.length_a   1.000
_cell.length_b   1.000
_cell.length_c   1.000
_cell.angle_alpha   90.00
_cell.angle_beta   90.00
_cell.angle_gamma   90.00
#
_symmetry.space_group_name_H-M   'P 1'
#
loop_
_entity.id
_entity.type
_entity.pdbx_description
1 polymer ?
#
loop_
_entity_poly.entity_id
_entity_poly.type
_entity_poly.pdbx_seq_one_letter_code
_entity_poly.pdbx_strand_id
1 'polypeptide(L)'
;MHNLESEHEVMNLSKEMWRWMSERNVDSLDALFHEKSAFVHMGGAWGKEREMEILRSGGIHYKQADIHEVSVNIMDNLAILLNRMTLLAVVGGNEVTNPFIVTEVYIKQESNWKLASLSFTKLLTP
;
A
#
# COMPACT_ATOMS: atom_id res chain seq x y z
N MET A 1 21.05 -13.10 12.02
CA MET A 1 20.24 -13.80 11.01
C MET A 1 19.91 -12.85 9.87
N HIS A 2 20.11 -13.32 8.67
CA HIS A 2 19.95 -12.51 7.47
C HIS A 2 18.50 -12.59 6.97
N ASN A 3 17.86 -11.45 6.74
CA ASN A 3 16.45 -11.38 6.33
C ASN A 3 16.27 -11.03 4.85
N LEU A 4 17.28 -11.32 4.02
CA LEU A 4 17.26 -10.93 2.62
C LEU A 4 16.09 -11.54 1.85
N GLU A 5 15.77 -12.79 2.13
CA GLU A 5 14.65 -13.47 1.49
C GLU A 5 13.32 -12.79 1.84
N SER A 6 13.12 -12.48 3.13
CA SER A 6 11.91 -11.78 3.57
C SER A 6 11.82 -10.37 2.97
N GLU A 7 12.96 -9.68 2.86
CA GLU A 7 12.98 -8.36 2.22
C GLU A 7 12.52 -8.46 0.78
N HIS A 8 13.00 -9.44 0.02
CA HIS A 8 12.59 -9.64 -1.36
C HIS A 8 11.11 -9.99 -1.48
N GLU A 9 10.61 -10.84 -0.58
CA GLU A 9 9.20 -11.20 -0.55
C GLU A 9 8.31 -9.98 -0.37
N VAL A 10 8.65 -9.13 0.61
CA VAL A 10 7.86 -7.93 0.90
C VAL A 10 7.95 -6.92 -0.22
N MET A 11 9.15 -6.72 -0.78
CA MET A 11 9.32 -5.79 -1.90
C MET A 11 8.52 -6.23 -3.12
N ASN A 12 8.53 -7.53 -3.41
CA ASN A 12 7.75 -8.07 -4.53
C ASN A 12 6.25 -7.95 -4.27
N LEU A 13 5.83 -8.20 -3.03
CA LEU A 13 4.43 -8.08 -2.66
C LEU A 13 3.95 -6.64 -2.79
N SER A 14 4.79 -5.67 -2.41
CA SER A 14 4.47 -4.26 -2.57
C SER A 14 4.26 -3.91 -4.04
N LYS A 15 5.15 -4.38 -4.92
CA LYS A 15 5.01 -4.15 -6.37
C LYS A 15 3.70 -4.72 -6.88
N GLU A 16 3.35 -5.93 -6.44
CA GLU A 16 2.10 -6.57 -6.82
C GLU A 16 0.90 -5.79 -6.31
N MET A 17 0.97 -5.29 -5.07
CA MET A 17 -0.12 -4.49 -4.51
C MET A 17 -0.40 -3.27 -5.38
N TRP A 18 0.64 -2.53 -5.77
CA TRP A 18 0.43 -1.33 -6.58
C TRP A 18 -0.05 -1.68 -7.99
N ARG A 19 0.36 -2.84 -8.52
CA ARG A 19 -0.18 -3.33 -9.79
C ARG A 19 -1.66 -3.66 -9.66
N TRP A 20 -2.05 -4.35 -8.58
CA TRP A 20 -3.47 -4.66 -8.33
C TRP A 20 -4.29 -3.38 -8.11
N MET A 21 -3.71 -2.38 -7.47
CA MET A 21 -4.37 -1.08 -7.33
C MET A 21 -4.67 -0.46 -8.70
N SER A 22 -3.67 -0.46 -9.56
CA SER A 22 -3.79 0.09 -10.92
C SER A 22 -4.83 -0.67 -11.74
N GLU A 23 -4.82 -1.99 -11.65
CA GLU A 23 -5.73 -2.85 -12.39
C GLU A 23 -7.12 -2.96 -11.76
N ARG A 24 -7.29 -2.41 -10.57
CA ARG A 24 -8.51 -2.53 -9.77
C ARG A 24 -8.83 -3.99 -9.46
N ASN A 25 -7.81 -4.78 -9.17
CA ASN A 25 -7.98 -6.18 -8.79
C ASN A 25 -8.35 -6.25 -7.30
N VAL A 26 -9.63 -5.98 -7.02
CA VAL A 26 -10.12 -5.86 -5.65
C VAL A 26 -10.05 -7.18 -4.87
N ASP A 27 -10.20 -8.31 -5.55
CA ASP A 27 -10.13 -9.61 -4.89
C ASP A 27 -8.72 -9.89 -4.34
N SER A 28 -7.69 -9.57 -5.11
CA SER A 28 -6.31 -9.74 -4.65
C SER A 28 -5.98 -8.79 -3.51
N LEU A 29 -6.48 -7.55 -3.57
CA LEU A 29 -6.29 -6.58 -2.49
C LEU A 29 -6.99 -7.03 -1.22
N ASP A 30 -8.22 -7.53 -1.34
CA ASP A 30 -8.97 -8.05 -0.20
C ASP A 30 -8.20 -9.19 0.49
N ALA A 31 -7.63 -10.08 -0.30
CA ALA A 31 -6.85 -11.21 0.23
C ALA A 31 -5.54 -10.73 0.90
N LEU A 32 -4.94 -9.65 0.40
CA LEU A 32 -3.72 -9.11 0.95
C LEU A 32 -3.95 -8.38 2.27
N PHE A 33 -5.03 -7.61 2.38
CA PHE A 33 -5.29 -6.75 3.54
C PHE A 33 -5.68 -7.57 4.75
N HIS A 34 -4.95 -7.38 5.85
CA HIS A 34 -5.31 -8.00 7.13
C HIS A 34 -6.68 -7.48 7.58
N GLU A 35 -7.45 -8.31 8.28
CA GLU A 35 -8.77 -7.91 8.75
C GLU A 35 -8.76 -6.67 9.63
N LYS A 36 -7.67 -6.46 10.36
CA LYS A 36 -7.50 -5.32 11.25
C LYS A 36 -6.62 -4.22 10.65
N SER A 37 -6.43 -4.25 9.33
CA SER A 37 -5.58 -3.26 8.68
C SER A 37 -6.15 -1.86 8.81
N ALA A 38 -5.24 -0.88 8.84
CA ALA A 38 -5.60 0.53 8.99
C ALA A 38 -5.03 1.32 7.81
N PHE A 39 -5.82 2.24 7.30
CA PHE A 39 -5.48 3.04 6.13
C PHE A 39 -5.55 4.51 6.50
N VAL A 40 -4.48 5.25 6.26
CA VAL A 40 -4.41 6.68 6.55
C VAL A 40 -4.19 7.43 5.24
N HIS A 41 -5.17 8.27 4.90
CA HIS A 41 -5.14 9.10 3.70
C HIS A 41 -5.04 10.56 4.11
N MET A 42 -4.87 11.46 3.14
CA MET A 42 -4.80 12.88 3.44
C MET A 42 -6.08 13.41 4.10
N GLY A 43 -7.21 12.82 3.75
CA GLY A 43 -8.51 13.28 4.23
C GLY A 43 -9.07 12.50 5.42
N GLY A 44 -8.40 11.45 5.88
CA GLY A 44 -8.93 10.66 6.99
C GLY A 44 -8.28 9.30 7.14
N ALA A 45 -8.77 8.56 8.14
CA ALA A 45 -8.24 7.23 8.44
C ALA A 45 -9.40 6.28 8.70
N TRP A 46 -9.26 5.03 8.26
CA TRP A 46 -10.30 4.02 8.43
C TRP A 46 -9.74 2.61 8.32
N GLY A 47 -10.58 1.63 8.60
CA GLY A 47 -10.19 0.22 8.54
C GLY A 47 -10.41 -0.41 7.17
N LYS A 48 -10.23 -1.72 7.12
CA LYS A 48 -10.30 -2.50 5.88
C LYS A 48 -11.66 -2.40 5.20
N GLU A 49 -12.74 -2.52 5.96
CA GLU A 49 -14.09 -2.54 5.38
C GLU A 49 -14.35 -1.28 4.55
N ARG A 50 -14.02 -0.13 5.13
CA ARG A 50 -14.20 1.16 4.45
C ARG A 50 -13.28 1.27 3.23
N GLU A 51 -12.04 0.84 3.38
CA GLU A 51 -11.10 0.89 2.25
C GLU A 51 -11.59 0.04 1.09
N MET A 52 -12.10 -1.16 1.38
CA MET A 52 -12.60 -2.03 0.33
C MET A 52 -13.85 -1.46 -0.36
N GLU A 53 -14.72 -0.78 0.39
CA GLU A 53 -15.88 -0.10 -0.20
C GLU A 53 -15.41 0.98 -1.19
N ILE A 54 -14.42 1.77 -0.78
CA ILE A 54 -13.87 2.83 -1.62
C ILE A 54 -13.24 2.27 -2.89
N LEU A 55 -12.48 1.19 -2.76
CA LEU A 55 -11.83 0.55 -3.90
C LEU A 55 -12.85 -0.07 -4.87
N ARG A 56 -13.86 -0.75 -4.33
CA ARG A 56 -14.90 -1.38 -5.16
C ARG A 56 -15.75 -0.36 -5.90
N SER A 57 -16.09 0.73 -5.23
CA SER A 57 -16.90 1.79 -5.83
C SER A 57 -16.14 2.66 -6.82
N GLY A 58 -14.81 2.61 -6.77
CA GLY A 58 -13.97 3.49 -7.56
C GLY A 58 -13.88 4.91 -7.01
N GLY A 59 -14.26 5.10 -5.73
CA GLY A 59 -14.12 6.39 -5.07
C GLY A 59 -12.68 6.88 -5.06
N ILE A 60 -11.74 5.94 -4.96
CA ILE A 60 -10.32 6.20 -5.17
C ILE A 60 -9.79 5.08 -6.08
N HIS A 61 -9.12 5.48 -7.16
CA HIS A 61 -8.42 4.53 -8.03
C HIS A 61 -6.97 4.97 -8.14
N TYR A 62 -6.06 4.15 -7.60
CA TYR A 62 -4.62 4.40 -7.67
C TYR A 62 -4.12 3.94 -9.04
N LYS A 63 -4.27 4.84 -10.01
CA LYS A 63 -4.12 4.51 -11.42
C LYS A 63 -2.68 4.19 -11.83
N GLN A 64 -1.73 4.96 -11.32
CA GLN A 64 -0.32 4.77 -11.67
C GLN A 64 0.57 5.22 -10.53
N ALA A 65 1.44 4.33 -10.08
CA ALA A 65 2.44 4.62 -9.06
C ALA A 65 3.83 4.60 -9.70
N ASP A 66 4.45 5.77 -9.83
CA ASP A 66 5.82 5.88 -10.29
C ASP A 66 6.72 5.77 -9.07
N ILE A 67 7.27 4.59 -8.86
CA ILE A 67 8.08 4.27 -7.68
C ILE A 67 9.51 4.72 -7.91
N HIS A 68 10.01 5.59 -7.02
CA HIS A 68 11.35 6.15 -7.13
C HIS A 68 12.36 5.46 -6.21
N GLU A 69 11.93 5.13 -5.01
CA GLU A 69 12.83 4.56 -4.01
C GLU A 69 12.04 3.72 -3.02
N VAL A 70 12.56 2.55 -2.71
CA VAL A 70 11.92 1.64 -1.76
C VAL A 70 12.96 1.19 -0.74
N SER A 71 12.60 1.24 0.55
CA SER A 71 13.41 0.64 1.60
C SER A 71 12.52 -0.26 2.46
N VAL A 72 13.09 -1.34 2.97
CA VAL A 72 12.35 -2.28 3.81
C VAL A 72 13.18 -2.66 5.03
N ASN A 73 12.53 -2.70 6.19
CA ASN A 73 13.12 -3.15 7.43
C ASN A 73 12.30 -4.31 7.97
N ILE A 74 12.96 -5.43 8.21
CA ILE A 74 12.30 -6.63 8.75
C ILE A 74 12.61 -6.74 10.24
N MET A 75 11.57 -6.93 11.04
CA MET A 75 11.67 -7.13 12.48
C MET A 75 10.80 -8.34 12.85
N ASP A 76 11.43 -9.51 13.00
CA ASP A 76 10.72 -10.77 13.26
C ASP A 76 9.63 -11.02 12.21
N ASN A 77 8.37 -10.98 12.62
CA ASN A 77 7.23 -11.19 11.70
C ASN A 77 6.64 -9.89 11.19
N LEU A 78 7.37 -8.78 11.33
CA LEU A 78 6.90 -7.46 10.94
C LEU A 78 7.85 -6.86 9.90
N ALA A 79 7.29 -6.19 8.91
CA ALA A 79 8.07 -5.46 7.92
C ALA A 79 7.52 -4.06 7.77
N ILE A 80 8.43 -3.07 7.75
CA ILE A 80 8.06 -1.70 7.44
C ILE A 80 8.73 -1.35 6.12
N LEU A 81 7.93 -0.99 5.13
CA LEU A 81 8.40 -0.61 3.82
C LEU A 81 8.05 0.85 3.57
N LEU A 82 9.05 1.63 3.19
CA LEU A 82 8.85 3.02 2.80
C LEU A 82 8.99 3.12 1.29
N ASN A 83 7.98 3.67 0.66
CA ASN A 83 7.88 3.73 -0.79
C ASN A 83 7.73 5.18 -1.22
N ARG A 84 8.80 5.76 -1.78
CA ARG A 84 8.74 7.13 -2.31
C ARG A 84 8.26 7.05 -3.74
N MET A 85 7.16 7.70 -4.03
CA MET A 85 6.53 7.60 -5.34
C MET A 85 5.83 8.90 -5.75
N THR A 86 5.59 9.01 -7.04
CA THR A 86 4.65 9.99 -7.58
C THR A 86 3.40 9.21 -7.96
N LEU A 87 2.29 9.52 -7.34
CA LEU A 87 1.05 8.77 -7.49
C LEU A 87 0.02 9.54 -8.27
N LEU A 88 -0.45 8.95 -9.36
CA LEU A 88 -1.60 9.44 -10.11
C LEU A 88 -2.82 8.66 -9.64
N ALA A 89 -3.76 9.35 -9.04
CA ALA A 89 -4.98 8.73 -8.55
C ALA A 89 -6.21 9.44 -9.07
N VAL A 90 -7.30 8.69 -9.20
CA VAL A 90 -8.61 9.26 -9.49
C VAL A 90 -9.36 9.30 -8.17
N VAL A 91 -9.75 10.49 -7.73
CA VAL A 91 -10.45 10.69 -6.47
C VAL A 91 -11.75 11.43 -6.76
N GLY A 92 -12.88 10.79 -6.49
CA GLY A 92 -14.18 11.39 -6.78
C GLY A 92 -14.35 11.78 -8.24
N GLY A 93 -13.75 11.01 -9.14
CA GLY A 93 -13.82 11.26 -10.58
C GLY A 93 -12.77 12.23 -11.13
N ASN A 94 -11.93 12.79 -10.29
CA ASN A 94 -10.90 13.76 -10.71
C ASN A 94 -9.51 13.14 -10.59
N GLU A 95 -8.68 13.32 -11.63
CA GLU A 95 -7.29 12.88 -11.58
C GLU A 95 -6.45 13.86 -10.77
N VAL A 96 -5.66 13.34 -9.85
CA VAL A 96 -4.73 14.13 -9.05
C VAL A 96 -3.38 13.42 -9.01
N THR A 97 -2.30 14.19 -9.08
CA THR A 97 -0.94 13.65 -9.03
C THR A 97 -0.20 14.28 -7.87
N ASN A 98 0.32 13.46 -6.98
CA ASN A 98 1.03 13.95 -5.80
C ASN A 98 2.27 13.11 -5.51
N PRO A 99 3.32 13.76 -4.97
CA PRO A 99 4.48 13.02 -4.45
C PRO A 99 4.21 12.56 -3.03
N PHE A 100 4.48 11.29 -2.76
CA PHE A 100 4.24 10.69 -1.44
C PHE A 100 5.42 9.89 -0.94
N ILE A 101 5.55 9.81 0.38
CA ILE A 101 6.13 8.64 1.02
C ILE A 101 4.94 7.81 1.50
N VAL A 102 4.83 6.59 1.00
CA VAL A 102 3.79 5.67 1.46
C VAL A 102 4.45 4.69 2.42
N THR A 103 3.92 4.64 3.64
CA THR A 103 4.39 3.68 4.64
C THR A 103 3.51 2.46 4.56
N GLU A 104 4.13 1.31 4.29
CA GLU A 104 3.43 0.03 4.18
C GLU A 104 3.94 -0.87 5.29
N VAL A 105 3.04 -1.33 6.15
CA VAL A 105 3.39 -2.23 7.25
C VAL A 105 2.81 -3.60 6.93
N TYR A 106 3.66 -4.60 6.94
CA TYR A 106 3.27 -5.99 6.66
C TYR A 106 3.49 -6.85 7.89
N ILE A 107 2.62 -7.80 8.11
CA ILE A 107 2.76 -8.77 9.19
C ILE A 107 2.71 -10.18 8.59
N LYS A 108 3.63 -11.05 9.06
CA LYS A 108 3.68 -12.42 8.57
C LYS A 108 2.89 -13.33 9.51
N GLN A 109 1.91 -14.01 8.94
CA GLN A 109 1.07 -14.97 9.66
C GLN A 109 1.04 -16.26 8.88
N GLU A 110 1.37 -17.37 9.53
CA GLU A 110 1.33 -18.70 8.91
C GLU A 110 2.05 -18.74 7.55
N SER A 111 3.24 -18.15 7.51
CA SER A 111 4.09 -18.07 6.32
C SER A 111 3.62 -17.11 5.24
N ASN A 112 2.54 -16.37 5.48
CA ASN A 112 2.02 -15.40 4.51
C ASN A 112 2.12 -13.98 5.05
N TRP A 113 2.60 -13.07 4.22
CA TRP A 113 2.62 -11.65 4.54
C TRP A 113 1.26 -11.03 4.23
N LYS A 114 0.74 -10.25 5.18
CA LYS A 114 -0.49 -9.47 5.02
C LYS A 114 -0.18 -8.01 5.24
N LEU A 115 -0.89 -7.13 4.56
CA LEU A 115 -0.75 -5.69 4.80
C LEU A 115 -1.51 -5.32 6.07
N ALA A 116 -0.79 -4.74 7.04
CA ALA A 116 -1.38 -4.30 8.31
C ALA A 116 -1.70 -2.81 8.30
N SER A 117 -0.97 -2.01 7.54
CA SER A 117 -1.25 -0.58 7.45
C SER A 117 -0.70 0.02 6.18
N LEU A 118 -1.42 1.00 5.66
CA LEU A 118 -1.02 1.79 4.50
C LEU A 118 -1.26 3.25 4.85
N SER A 119 -0.19 4.05 4.85
CA SER A 119 -0.28 5.45 5.27
C SER A 119 0.39 6.35 4.24
N PHE A 120 -0.31 7.39 3.82
CA PHE A 120 0.14 8.32 2.79
C PHE A 120 0.60 9.63 3.41
N THR A 121 1.87 9.97 3.21
CA THR A 121 2.41 11.26 3.64
C THR A 121 2.82 12.04 2.41
N LYS A 122 2.10 13.13 2.13
CA LYS A 122 2.40 13.96 0.98
C LYS A 122 3.70 14.72 1.21
N LEU A 123 4.58 14.69 0.23
CA LEU A 123 5.83 15.43 0.30
C LEU A 123 5.59 16.90 -0.06
N LEU A 124 6.34 17.78 0.60
CA LEU A 124 6.23 19.22 0.34
C LEU A 124 6.88 19.61 -0.99
N THR A 125 7.88 18.82 -1.41
CA THR A 125 8.55 19.00 -2.71
C THR A 125 8.61 17.66 -3.43
N PRO A 126 8.50 17.67 -4.76
CA PRO A 126 8.55 16.45 -5.55
C PRO A 126 9.88 15.72 -5.44
#